data_f10f339d499bbf861b1fba82064c7764
#
_entry.id   f10f339d499bbf861b1fba82064c7764
#
_cell.length_a   1.000
_cell.length_b   1.000
_cell.length_c   1.000
_cell.angle_alpha   90.00
_cell.angle_beta   90.00
_cell.angle_gamma   90.00
#
_symmetry.space_group_name_H-M   'P 1'
#
loop_
_entity.id
_entity.type
_entity.pdbx_description
1 polymer ?
#
loop_
_entity_poly.entity_id
_entity_poly.type
_entity_poly.pdbx_seq_one_letter_code
_entity_poly.pdbx_strand_id
1 'polypeptide(L)'
;MKKKLCILLTLLMIPTISNSTTKINLESYINSLLWEKRIVLFISKAKYVHFINETDDFFKNNSCENEARNLKYIRIVGDEINKYVMPDRYINKYGIWLIGYDGQDK
;
A
#
# COMPACT_ATOMS: atom_id res chain seq x y z
N MET A 1 21.59 -0.13 -13.23
CA MET A 1 21.08 0.01 -14.29
C MET A 1 19.71 -0.33 -14.42
N LYS A 2 19.28 -1.48 -14.15
CA LYS A 2 17.93 -1.82 -14.28
C LYS A 2 17.01 -1.15 -13.36
N LYS A 3 17.50 -0.65 -12.25
CA LYS A 3 16.64 -0.01 -11.29
C LYS A 3 16.04 1.29 -11.79
N LYS A 4 16.66 1.88 -12.79
CA LYS A 4 16.11 3.11 -13.30
C LYS A 4 14.80 2.93 -14.01
N LEU A 5 14.59 1.75 -14.57
CA LEU A 5 13.34 1.52 -15.26
C LEU A 5 12.18 1.45 -14.29
N CYS A 6 12.45 0.94 -13.09
CA CYS A 6 11.41 0.84 -12.10
C CYS A 6 10.87 2.22 -11.73
N ILE A 7 11.73 3.19 -11.66
CA ILE A 7 11.32 4.54 -11.31
C ILE A 7 10.58 5.22 -12.45
N LEU A 8 11.02 5.00 -13.67
CA LEU A 8 10.38 5.64 -14.80
C LEU A 8 8.94 5.23 -14.96
N LEU A 9 8.64 4.00 -14.69
CA LEU A 9 7.27 3.55 -14.84
C LEU A 9 6.34 4.26 -13.90
N THR A 10 6.83 4.66 -12.76
CA THR A 10 5.96 5.30 -11.80
C THR A 10 5.54 6.68 -12.27
N LEU A 11 6.37 7.36 -13.00
CA LEU A 11 6.03 8.69 -13.41
C LEU A 11 4.90 8.78 -14.40
N LEU A 12 4.61 7.69 -15.05
CA LEU A 12 3.55 7.72 -16.03
C LEU A 12 2.17 7.61 -15.42
N MET A 13 2.11 7.38 -14.14
CA MET A 13 0.84 7.15 -13.53
C MET A 13 0.25 8.36 -12.87
N ILE A 14 0.26 9.46 -13.50
CA ILE A 14 -0.27 10.63 -12.92
C ILE A 14 -1.70 10.72 -13.05
N PRO A 15 -2.39 10.78 -12.03
CA PRO A 15 -3.78 10.76 -12.06
C PRO A 15 -4.31 12.01 -12.27
N THR A 16 -5.26 12.14 -12.59
CA THR A 16 -5.80 13.26 -12.84
C THR A 16 -6.76 13.62 -11.97
N ILE A 17 -7.20 13.62 -11.49
CA ILE A 17 -8.27 14.00 -10.76
C ILE A 17 -9.02 14.22 -10.04
N SER A 18 -9.50 14.16 -9.57
CA SER A 18 -10.26 14.36 -9.25
C SER A 18 -10.86 14.70 -8.17
N ASN A 19 -11.58 15.26 -7.90
CA ASN A 19 -12.22 15.63 -6.85
C ASN A 19 -13.08 14.73 -6.27
N SER A 20 -13.16 13.62 -6.56
CA SER A 20 -14.11 12.77 -6.03
C SER A 20 -13.99 12.66 -4.58
N THR A 21 -15.07 12.68 -3.90
CA THR A 21 -15.08 12.43 -2.50
C THR A 21 -15.36 10.98 -2.23
N THR A 22 -15.42 10.15 -3.23
CA THR A 22 -15.69 8.74 -3.06
C THR A 22 -14.53 8.05 -2.38
N LYS A 23 -14.83 7.27 -1.36
CA LYS A 23 -13.79 6.55 -0.66
C LYS A 23 -13.44 5.27 -1.39
N ILE A 24 -12.22 4.81 -1.19
CA ILE A 24 -11.75 3.57 -1.76
C ILE A 24 -12.15 2.45 -0.81
N ASN A 25 -12.82 1.44 -1.32
CA ASN A 25 -13.14 0.27 -0.51
C ASN A 25 -11.90 -0.61 -0.46
N LEU A 26 -11.27 -0.70 0.70
CA LEU A 26 -10.00 -1.40 0.82
C LEU A 26 -10.14 -2.88 0.52
N GLU A 27 -11.22 -3.50 0.96
CA GLU A 27 -11.42 -4.92 0.70
C GLU A 27 -11.54 -5.17 -0.81
N SER A 28 -12.27 -4.32 -1.50
CA SER A 28 -12.39 -4.46 -2.95
C SER A 28 -11.07 -4.24 -3.65
N TYR A 29 -10.28 -3.31 -3.15
CA TYR A 29 -8.97 -3.06 -3.73
C TYR A 29 -8.06 -4.28 -3.56
N ILE A 30 -8.05 -4.87 -2.36
CA ILE A 30 -7.28 -6.07 -2.11
C ILE A 30 -7.76 -7.19 -3.03
N ASN A 31 -9.06 -7.35 -3.17
CA ASN A 31 -9.61 -8.39 -4.02
C ASN A 31 -9.23 -8.20 -5.48
N SER A 32 -9.06 -6.96 -5.93
CA SER A 32 -8.67 -6.70 -7.30
C SER A 32 -7.24 -7.16 -7.60
N LEU A 33 -6.46 -7.41 -6.56
CA LEU A 33 -5.06 -7.83 -6.71
C LEU A 33 -4.87 -9.32 -6.46
N LEU A 34 -5.96 -10.06 -6.20
CA LEU A 34 -5.85 -11.49 -5.93
C LEU A 34 -5.13 -12.21 -7.05
N TRP A 35 -4.22 -13.05 -6.66
CA TRP A 35 -3.41 -13.89 -7.55
C TRP A 35 -2.44 -13.13 -8.43
N GLU A 36 -2.47 -11.79 -8.37
CA GLU A 36 -1.52 -10.99 -9.13
C GLU A 36 -0.45 -10.40 -8.25
N LYS A 37 -0.81 -9.99 -7.05
CA LYS A 37 0.13 -9.33 -6.14
C LYS A 37 -0.04 -9.87 -4.74
N ARG A 38 1.08 -9.91 -4.02
CA ARG A 38 1.04 -10.04 -2.57
C ARG A 38 1.07 -8.63 -2.03
N ILE A 39 0.51 -8.40 -0.88
CA ILE A 39 0.35 -7.05 -0.36
C ILE A 39 1.02 -6.92 0.99
N VAL A 40 1.72 -5.81 1.19
CA VAL A 40 2.14 -5.42 2.52
C VAL A 40 1.29 -4.22 2.87
N LEU A 41 0.42 -4.38 3.85
CA LEU A 41 -0.50 -3.33 4.27
C LEU A 41 0.04 -2.72 5.56
N PHE A 42 0.29 -1.41 5.53
CA PHE A 42 0.83 -0.71 6.68
C PHE A 42 -0.18 0.35 7.10
N ILE A 43 -0.68 0.25 8.34
CA ILE A 43 -1.63 1.21 8.87
C ILE A 43 -1.03 1.77 10.16
N SER A 44 -0.93 3.08 10.26
CA SER A 44 -0.32 3.71 11.43
C SER A 44 -0.96 5.05 11.74
N LYS A 45 -0.87 5.44 13.01
CA LYS A 45 -1.21 6.78 13.41
C LYS A 45 -0.06 7.70 13.03
N ALA A 46 -0.39 8.95 12.72
CA ALA A 46 0.62 9.91 12.26
C ALA A 46 1.71 10.18 13.28
N LYS A 47 1.45 9.97 14.56
CA LYS A 47 2.43 10.30 15.59
C LYS A 47 3.64 9.36 15.63
N TYR A 48 3.55 8.21 15.01
CA TYR A 48 4.67 7.28 15.04
C TYR A 48 5.66 7.56 13.91
N VAL A 49 6.19 8.77 13.89
CA VAL A 49 7.01 9.29 12.80
C VAL A 49 8.24 8.43 12.51
N HIS A 50 8.92 8.01 13.55
CA HIS A 50 10.15 7.23 13.35
C HIS A 50 9.86 5.91 12.66
N PHE A 51 8.84 5.21 13.12
CA PHE A 51 8.46 3.94 12.54
C PHE A 51 7.96 4.11 11.11
N ILE A 52 7.20 5.17 10.86
CA ILE A 52 6.71 5.47 9.52
C ILE A 52 7.87 5.71 8.57
N ASN A 53 8.83 6.52 9.01
CA ASN A 53 9.98 6.83 8.15
C ASN A 53 10.83 5.60 7.86
N GLU A 54 11.03 4.74 8.85
CA GLU A 54 11.80 3.53 8.62
C GLU A 54 11.10 2.61 7.64
N THR A 55 9.80 2.47 7.77
CA THR A 55 9.03 1.60 6.89
C THR A 55 9.02 2.14 5.47
N ASP A 56 8.78 3.44 5.34
CA ASP A 56 8.77 4.08 4.02
C ASP A 56 10.13 3.95 3.34
N ASP A 57 11.21 4.15 4.09
CA ASP A 57 12.55 4.06 3.53
C ASP A 57 12.86 2.64 3.07
N PHE A 58 12.43 1.65 3.83
CA PHE A 58 12.65 0.28 3.44
C PHE A 58 12.00 -0.01 2.09
N PHE A 59 10.74 0.36 1.94
CA PHE A 59 10.02 0.07 0.69
C PHE A 59 10.51 0.94 -0.46
N LYS A 60 10.93 2.16 -0.19
CA LYS A 60 11.48 3.01 -1.22
C LYS A 60 12.82 2.45 -1.73
N ASN A 61 13.67 2.03 -0.81
CA ASN A 61 14.99 1.55 -1.18
C ASN A 61 14.98 0.20 -1.86
N ASN A 62 13.90 -0.57 -1.67
CA ASN A 62 13.79 -1.90 -2.25
C ASN A 62 12.68 -1.99 -3.28
N SER A 63 12.30 -0.86 -3.87
CA SER A 63 11.11 -0.82 -4.73
C SER A 63 11.18 -1.75 -5.92
N CYS A 64 12.31 -1.81 -6.59
CA CYS A 64 12.41 -2.69 -7.76
C CYS A 64 12.41 -4.15 -7.38
N GLU A 65 13.02 -4.49 -6.26
CA GLU A 65 13.01 -5.86 -5.79
C GLU A 65 11.62 -6.28 -5.36
N ASN A 66 10.91 -5.37 -4.70
CA ASN A 66 9.55 -5.64 -4.27
C ASN A 66 8.64 -5.84 -5.47
N GLU A 67 8.83 -5.03 -6.50
CA GLU A 67 8.04 -5.17 -7.69
C GLU A 67 8.34 -6.49 -8.41
N ALA A 68 9.60 -6.89 -8.45
CA ALA A 68 9.99 -8.14 -9.07
C ALA A 68 9.37 -9.34 -8.33
N ARG A 69 9.08 -9.17 -7.05
CA ARG A 69 8.45 -10.23 -6.25
C ARG A 69 6.95 -10.08 -6.18
N ASN A 70 6.39 -9.20 -6.98
CA ASN A 70 4.96 -8.94 -7.04
C ASN A 70 4.41 -8.47 -5.69
N LEU A 71 5.17 -7.64 -4.99
CA LEU A 71 4.71 -7.06 -3.75
C LEU A 71 4.13 -5.67 -3.98
N LYS A 72 2.95 -5.44 -3.45
CA LYS A 72 2.32 -4.13 -3.50
C LYS A 72 2.30 -3.56 -2.09
N TYR A 73 2.86 -2.37 -1.91
CA TYR A 73 2.87 -1.71 -0.61
C TYR A 73 1.68 -0.77 -0.55
N ILE A 74 0.77 -0.99 0.40
CA ILE A 74 -0.37 -0.12 0.64
C ILE A 74 -0.12 0.56 1.98
N ARG A 75 0.03 1.87 1.94
CA ARG A 75 0.38 2.66 3.12
C ARG A 75 -0.79 3.55 3.48
N ILE A 76 -1.26 3.43 4.71
CA ILE A 76 -2.38 4.23 5.22
C ILE A 76 -1.94 4.84 6.54
N VAL A 77 -1.61 6.12 6.55
CA VAL A 77 -1.05 6.77 7.73
C VAL A 77 -1.89 7.98 8.11
N GLY A 78 -2.24 8.07 9.39
CA GLY A 78 -2.94 9.23 9.91
C GLY A 78 -4.28 9.45 9.24
N ASP A 79 -4.50 10.66 8.75
CA ASP A 79 -5.77 11.00 8.14
C ASP A 79 -6.03 10.29 6.82
N GLU A 80 -5.03 9.62 6.27
CA GLU A 80 -5.24 8.87 5.03
C GLU A 80 -6.27 7.77 5.20
N ILE A 81 -6.51 7.33 6.44
CA ILE A 81 -7.49 6.31 6.69
C ILE A 81 -8.88 6.76 6.27
N ASN A 82 -9.11 8.07 6.25
CA ASN A 82 -10.41 8.60 5.86
C ASN A 82 -10.69 8.47 4.37
N LYS A 83 -9.69 8.11 3.59
CA LYS A 83 -9.86 7.90 2.17
C LYS A 83 -10.36 6.50 1.86
N TYR A 84 -10.46 5.64 2.88
CA TYR A 84 -10.79 4.25 2.68
C TYR A 84 -12.00 3.83 3.48
N VAL A 85 -12.74 2.87 2.93
CA VAL A 85 -13.74 2.15 3.71
C VAL A 85 -13.01 0.92 4.22
N MET A 86 -12.78 0.85 5.51
CA MET A 86 -11.96 -0.22 6.09
C MET A 86 -12.80 -1.45 6.37
N PRO A 87 -12.31 -2.64 5.99
CA PRO A 87 -13.02 -3.87 6.33
C PRO A 87 -12.88 -4.16 7.81
N ASP A 88 -13.80 -4.95 8.35
CA ASP A 88 -13.83 -5.24 9.77
C ASP A 88 -12.52 -5.80 10.30
N ARG A 89 -11.82 -6.58 9.49
CA ARG A 89 -10.59 -7.22 9.95
C ARG A 89 -9.45 -6.23 10.20
N TYR A 90 -9.55 -5.01 9.65
CA TYR A 90 -8.52 -4.01 9.85
C TYR A 90 -9.01 -2.75 10.54
N ILE A 91 -10.31 -2.62 10.78
CA ILE A 91 -10.83 -1.38 11.33
C ILE A 91 -10.29 -1.17 12.74
N ASN A 92 -9.83 0.03 13.02
CA ASN A 92 -9.24 0.42 14.31
C ASN A 92 -8.01 -0.40 14.70
N LYS A 93 -7.33 -0.99 13.72
CA LYS A 93 -6.11 -1.75 13.98
C LYS A 93 -4.93 -1.08 13.28
N TYR A 94 -3.78 -1.14 13.92
CA TYR A 94 -2.58 -0.49 13.41
C TYR A 94 -1.44 -1.51 13.40
N GLY A 95 -0.64 -1.49 12.36
CA GLY A 95 0.48 -2.41 12.22
C GLY A 95 0.79 -2.71 10.77
N ILE A 96 1.47 -3.81 10.57
CA ILE A 96 1.85 -4.26 9.23
C ILE A 96 1.28 -5.65 9.03
N TRP A 97 0.60 -5.85 7.92
CA TRP A 97 0.06 -7.16 7.57
C TRP A 97 0.61 -7.61 6.25
N LEU A 98 1.00 -8.87 6.16
CA LEU A 98 1.40 -9.46 4.91
C LEU A 98 0.19 -10.24 4.38
N ILE A 99 -0.28 -9.88 3.21
CA ILE A 99 -1.44 -10.50 2.61
C ILE A 99 -0.97 -11.30 1.40
N GLY A 100 -1.27 -12.58 1.38
CA GLY A 100 -0.81 -13.44 0.32
C GLY A 100 -1.63 -13.29 -0.96
N TYR A 101 -1.29 -14.07 -1.97
CA TYR A 101 -1.99 -14.02 -3.25
C TYR A 101 -3.47 -14.36 -3.11
N ASP A 102 -3.84 -15.13 -2.10
CA ASP A 102 -5.22 -15.52 -1.88
C ASP A 102 -6.00 -14.50 -1.06
N GLY A 103 -5.40 -13.38 -0.73
CA GLY A 103 -6.07 -12.33 0.02
C GLY A 103 -6.12 -12.56 1.53
N GLN A 104 -5.47 -13.62 2.02
CA GLN A 104 -5.50 -13.94 3.45
C GLN A 104 -4.24 -13.43 4.14
N ASP A 105 -4.39 -13.00 5.38
CA ASP A 105 -3.26 -12.55 6.16
C ASP A 105 -2.32 -13.71 6.44
N LYS A 106 -1.05 -13.45 6.38
CA LYS A 106 -0.02 -14.45 6.64
C LYS A 106 0.82 -14.09 7.89
#